data_9d69cf298beb0320f59ebfa98b7c9c01
#
_entry.id   9d69cf298beb0320f59ebfa98b7c9c01
#
_cell.length_a   1.000
_cell.length_b   1.000
_cell.length_c   1.000
_cell.angle_alpha   90.00
_cell.angle_beta   90.00
_cell.angle_gamma   90.00
#
_symmetry.space_group_name_H-M   'P 1'
#
loop_
_entity.id
_entity.type
_entity.pdbx_description
1 polymer ?
#
loop_
_entity_poly.entity_id
_entity_poly.type
_entity_poly.pdbx_seq_one_letter_code
_entity_poly.pdbx_strand_id
1 'polypeptide(L)'
;MSRPSNTPWLTPYLTVASGRAALDFYQRAFGFKAGHVVDENGVPTHAEMQYKGQIVIMFAPEGAWGSTARTPRSMGVEAPQTFYLYCEDVDALYARATGAGATSIMPPADQFWGDRYCMVEDPDGYRWGFATPLAKAPDAKPTP
;
A
#
# COMPACT_ATOMS: atom_id res chain seq x y z
N MET A 1 -2.41 19.96 20.59
CA MET A 1 -1.32 19.50 19.71
C MET A 1 -1.88 19.05 18.37
N SER A 2 -1.21 19.44 17.31
CA SER A 2 -1.62 19.01 15.98
C SER A 2 -0.90 17.73 15.59
N ARG A 3 -1.49 16.99 14.67
CA ARG A 3 -0.80 15.87 14.04
C ARG A 3 0.36 16.40 13.18
N PRO A 4 1.36 15.58 12.86
CA PRO A 4 2.40 15.97 11.91
C PRO A 4 1.81 16.36 10.55
N SER A 5 2.41 17.33 9.88
CA SER A 5 1.85 17.96 8.67
C SER A 5 1.68 17.01 7.50
N ASN A 6 2.54 15.97 7.39
CA ASN A 6 2.48 15.00 6.30
C ASN A 6 1.75 13.72 6.69
N THR A 7 1.06 13.72 7.84
CA THR A 7 0.38 12.54 8.37
C THR A 7 -1.13 12.77 8.29
N PRO A 8 -1.89 11.89 7.63
CA PRO A 8 -3.34 11.97 7.63
C PRO A 8 -3.91 11.64 9.01
N TRP A 9 -5.20 11.91 9.21
CA TRP A 9 -5.86 11.57 10.47
C TRP A 9 -5.87 10.08 10.73
N LEU A 10 -5.98 9.27 9.67
CA LEU A 10 -5.99 7.81 9.76
C LEU A 10 -4.84 7.27 8.93
N THR A 11 -4.00 6.45 9.54
CA THR A 11 -2.91 5.76 8.85
C THR A 11 -3.00 4.27 9.15
N PRO A 12 -3.14 3.41 8.13
CA PRO A 12 -3.04 1.98 8.35
C PRO A 12 -1.67 1.60 8.88
N TYR A 13 -1.65 0.73 9.88
CA TYR A 13 -0.41 0.19 10.44
C TYR A 13 -0.38 -1.31 10.15
N LEU A 14 0.55 -1.73 9.31
CA LEU A 14 0.60 -3.10 8.80
C LEU A 14 1.63 -3.92 9.58
N THR A 15 1.34 -5.21 9.71
CA THR A 15 2.34 -6.19 10.11
C THR A 15 2.93 -6.80 8.85
N VAL A 16 4.25 -6.83 8.76
CA VAL A 16 4.98 -7.41 7.63
C VAL A 16 5.87 -8.56 8.11
N ALA A 17 6.25 -9.46 7.21
CA ALA A 17 7.12 -10.57 7.59
C ALA A 17 8.55 -10.08 7.86
N SER A 18 9.05 -9.17 7.03
CA SER A 18 10.40 -8.60 7.15
C SER A 18 10.33 -7.11 6.85
N GLY A 19 10.81 -6.29 7.77
CA GLY A 19 10.84 -4.85 7.58
C GLY A 19 11.69 -4.43 6.39
N ARG A 20 12.84 -5.07 6.21
CA ARG A 20 13.73 -4.77 5.08
C ARG A 20 13.10 -5.15 3.75
N ALA A 21 12.51 -6.34 3.67
CA ALA A 21 11.86 -6.80 2.45
C ALA A 21 10.67 -5.91 2.09
N ALA A 22 9.89 -5.48 3.08
CA ALA A 22 8.76 -4.59 2.86
C ALA A 22 9.21 -3.21 2.37
N LEU A 23 10.24 -2.63 3.01
CA LEU A 23 10.82 -1.36 2.56
C LEU A 23 11.23 -1.43 1.10
N ASP A 24 11.99 -2.47 0.75
CA ASP A 24 12.46 -2.66 -0.61
C ASP A 24 11.30 -2.83 -1.60
N PHE A 25 10.34 -3.67 -1.26
CA PHE A 25 9.20 -3.94 -2.13
C PHE A 25 8.37 -2.68 -2.41
N TYR A 26 7.96 -1.97 -1.36
CA TYR A 26 7.10 -0.80 -1.54
C TYR A 26 7.78 0.32 -2.31
N GLN A 27 9.09 0.46 -2.16
CA GLN A 27 9.86 1.42 -2.95
C GLN A 27 9.94 1.00 -4.42
N ARG A 28 10.29 -0.25 -4.70
CA ARG A 28 10.46 -0.75 -6.07
C ARG A 28 9.13 -0.89 -6.79
N ALA A 29 8.14 -1.47 -6.12
CA ALA A 29 6.88 -1.85 -6.75
C ALA A 29 5.93 -0.67 -6.90
N PHE A 30 5.78 0.14 -5.86
CA PHE A 30 4.76 1.19 -5.82
C PHE A 30 5.34 2.60 -5.92
N GLY A 31 6.65 2.72 -5.87
CA GLY A 31 7.29 4.04 -5.90
C GLY A 31 7.12 4.84 -4.62
N PHE A 32 6.79 4.16 -3.52
CA PHE A 32 6.72 4.84 -2.23
C PHE A 32 8.10 5.25 -1.77
N LYS A 33 8.16 6.29 -0.94
CA LYS A 33 9.41 6.72 -0.30
C LYS A 33 9.38 6.36 1.16
N ALA A 34 10.50 5.86 1.67
CA ALA A 34 10.65 5.66 3.10
C ALA A 34 10.70 7.02 3.81
N GLY A 35 9.92 7.16 4.86
CA GLY A 35 10.01 8.27 5.79
C GLY A 35 10.86 7.87 6.99
N HIS A 36 10.29 8.05 8.19
CA HIS A 36 10.98 7.66 9.42
C HIS A 36 11.09 6.14 9.51
N VAL A 37 12.30 5.65 9.79
CA VAL A 37 12.59 4.23 9.97
C VAL A 37 13.31 4.05 11.29
N VAL A 38 12.82 3.14 12.12
CA VAL A 38 13.50 2.73 13.36
C VAL A 38 14.22 1.42 13.10
N ASP A 39 15.50 1.40 13.40
CA ASP A 39 16.38 0.24 13.22
C ASP A 39 16.82 -0.30 14.57
N GLU A 40 16.82 -1.62 14.70
CA GLU A 40 17.45 -2.31 15.82
C GLU A 40 18.47 -3.29 15.27
N ASN A 41 19.76 -3.01 15.49
CA ASN A 41 20.85 -3.85 15.00
C ASN A 41 20.78 -4.11 13.49
N GLY A 42 20.43 -3.07 12.71
CA GLY A 42 20.32 -3.18 11.26
C GLY A 42 19.02 -3.81 10.76
N VAL A 43 18.09 -4.11 11.65
CA VAL A 43 16.78 -4.67 11.29
C VAL A 43 15.71 -3.59 11.47
N PRO A 44 14.99 -3.19 10.40
CA PRO A 44 13.92 -2.22 10.54
C PRO A 44 12.77 -2.81 11.37
N THR A 45 12.45 -2.14 12.48
CA THR A 45 11.37 -2.54 13.38
C THR A 45 10.15 -1.65 13.30
N HIS A 46 10.26 -0.53 12.60
CA HIS A 46 9.17 0.39 12.29
C HIS A 46 9.56 1.19 11.06
N ALA A 47 8.61 1.41 10.18
CA ALA A 47 8.82 2.27 9.03
C ALA A 47 7.54 3.00 8.64
N GLU A 48 7.73 4.17 8.05
CA GLU A 48 6.68 4.96 7.42
C GLU A 48 6.94 5.01 5.93
N MET A 49 5.90 4.81 5.13
CA MET A 49 6.00 4.93 3.69
C MET A 49 5.17 6.12 3.23
N GLN A 50 5.71 6.88 2.30
CA GLN A 50 5.08 8.08 1.78
C GLN A 50 4.77 7.94 0.30
N TYR A 51 3.68 8.57 -0.12
CA TYR A 51 3.33 8.73 -1.52
C TYR A 51 2.94 10.19 -1.73
N LYS A 52 3.61 10.85 -2.68
CA LYS A 52 3.40 12.28 -2.97
C LYS A 52 3.51 13.15 -1.71
N GLY A 53 4.49 12.84 -0.87
CA GLY A 53 4.80 13.62 0.32
C GLY A 53 3.93 13.36 1.53
N GLN A 54 2.97 12.44 1.45
CA GLN A 54 2.11 12.09 2.57
C GLN A 54 2.33 10.64 3.00
N ILE A 55 2.26 10.39 4.29
CA ILE A 55 2.32 9.03 4.82
C ILE A 55 1.06 8.28 4.37
N VAL A 56 1.24 7.10 3.81
CA VAL A 56 0.13 6.24 3.36
C VAL A 56 0.00 4.98 4.19
N ILE A 57 1.11 4.45 4.70
CA ILE A 57 1.11 3.34 5.66
C ILE A 57 2.30 3.48 6.61
N MET A 58 2.18 2.80 7.74
CA MET A 58 3.29 2.47 8.63
C MET A 58 3.33 0.96 8.77
N PHE A 59 4.47 0.39 9.16
CA PHE A 59 4.52 -1.04 9.41
C PHE A 59 5.62 -1.43 10.40
N ALA A 60 5.46 -2.62 10.96
CA ALA A 60 6.44 -3.29 11.79
C ALA A 60 6.48 -4.77 11.42
N PRO A 61 7.62 -5.46 11.60
CA PRO A 61 7.68 -6.89 11.37
C PRO A 61 6.92 -7.67 12.43
N GLU A 62 6.55 -8.90 12.08
CA GLU A 62 5.93 -9.82 13.04
C GLU A 62 6.77 -9.92 14.31
N GLY A 63 6.13 -9.88 15.45
CA GLY A 63 6.79 -9.99 16.76
C GLY A 63 7.37 -8.70 17.32
N ALA A 64 7.50 -7.66 16.53
CA ALA A 64 8.02 -6.38 17.00
C ALA A 64 7.05 -5.74 18.00
N TRP A 65 7.60 -5.02 18.97
CA TRP A 65 6.82 -4.27 19.97
C TRP A 65 5.86 -5.15 20.76
N GLY A 66 6.17 -6.44 20.93
CA GLY A 66 5.32 -7.38 21.64
C GLY A 66 4.03 -7.77 20.90
N SER A 67 3.92 -7.44 19.63
CA SER A 67 2.74 -7.74 18.83
C SER A 67 2.64 -9.23 18.52
N THR A 68 1.42 -9.77 18.59
CA THR A 68 1.10 -11.12 18.13
C THR A 68 0.49 -11.14 16.74
N ALA A 69 0.34 -9.97 16.10
CA ALA A 69 -0.22 -9.86 14.76
C ALA A 69 0.68 -10.57 13.74
N ARG A 70 0.06 -11.16 12.74
CA ARG A 70 0.74 -11.86 11.66
C ARG A 70 0.21 -11.37 10.32
N THR A 71 1.00 -11.57 9.28
CA THR A 71 0.59 -11.18 7.93
C THR A 71 -0.53 -12.09 7.44
N PRO A 72 -1.38 -11.62 6.50
CA PRO A 72 -2.36 -12.50 5.88
C PRO A 72 -1.74 -13.77 5.30
N ARG A 73 -0.57 -13.64 4.64
CA ARG A 73 0.11 -14.80 4.08
C ARG A 73 0.54 -15.78 5.15
N SER A 74 1.12 -15.31 6.26
CA SER A 74 1.52 -16.18 7.37
C SER A 74 0.34 -16.93 7.97
N MET A 75 -0.82 -16.28 8.01
CA MET A 75 -2.04 -16.90 8.53
C MET A 75 -2.78 -17.75 7.52
N GLY A 76 -2.40 -17.66 6.24
CA GLY A 76 -3.08 -18.40 5.17
C GLY A 76 -4.49 -17.89 4.90
N VAL A 77 -4.72 -16.58 5.07
CA VAL A 77 -6.03 -15.98 4.86
C VAL A 77 -5.94 -14.87 3.81
N GLU A 78 -7.06 -14.59 3.16
CA GLU A 78 -7.18 -13.42 2.31
C GLU A 78 -7.37 -12.20 3.21
N ALA A 79 -6.64 -11.11 2.93
CA ALA A 79 -6.81 -9.87 3.67
C ALA A 79 -8.24 -9.35 3.52
N PRO A 80 -8.92 -9.01 4.61
CA PRO A 80 -10.34 -8.62 4.54
C PRO A 80 -10.54 -7.17 4.08
N GLN A 81 -9.49 -6.40 3.90
CA GLN A 81 -9.57 -5.02 3.42
C GLN A 81 -8.66 -4.82 2.23
N THR A 82 -8.96 -3.82 1.43
CA THR A 82 -8.14 -3.36 0.31
C THR A 82 -7.75 -1.92 0.55
N PHE A 83 -6.50 -1.58 0.27
CA PHE A 83 -6.07 -0.19 0.28
C PHE A 83 -6.35 0.41 -1.10
N TYR A 84 -7.08 1.51 -1.14
CA TYR A 84 -7.48 2.14 -2.39
C TYR A 84 -6.68 3.43 -2.55
N LEU A 85 -5.76 3.45 -3.51
CA LEU A 85 -4.86 4.58 -3.72
C LEU A 85 -5.05 5.16 -5.12
N TYR A 86 -5.29 6.46 -5.19
CA TYR A 86 -5.32 7.16 -6.47
C TYR A 86 -3.89 7.45 -6.95
N CYS A 87 -3.65 7.25 -8.23
CA CYS A 87 -2.37 7.51 -8.89
C CYS A 87 -2.63 8.15 -10.25
N GLU A 88 -1.58 8.68 -10.87
CA GLU A 88 -1.73 9.40 -12.14
C GLU A 88 -1.84 8.48 -13.35
N ASP A 89 -1.20 7.31 -13.31
CA ASP A 89 -1.18 6.36 -14.42
C ASP A 89 -1.23 4.95 -13.86
N VAL A 90 -2.43 4.41 -13.76
CA VAL A 90 -2.66 3.09 -13.16
C VAL A 90 -2.02 1.98 -14.00
N ASP A 91 -2.00 2.09 -15.32
CA ASP A 91 -1.38 1.07 -16.17
C ASP A 91 0.12 0.99 -15.93
N ALA A 92 0.79 2.13 -15.82
CA ALA A 92 2.22 2.19 -15.54
C ALA A 92 2.53 1.64 -14.14
N LEU A 93 1.73 2.02 -13.15
CA LEU A 93 1.92 1.53 -11.78
C LEU A 93 1.70 0.01 -11.69
N TYR A 94 0.67 -0.50 -12.37
CA TYR A 94 0.41 -1.94 -12.41
C TYR A 94 1.59 -2.71 -13.03
N ALA A 95 2.10 -2.22 -14.16
CA ALA A 95 3.24 -2.87 -14.81
C ALA A 95 4.49 -2.86 -13.92
N ARG A 96 4.75 -1.75 -13.25
CA ARG A 96 5.86 -1.64 -12.30
C ARG A 96 5.68 -2.59 -11.13
N ALA A 97 4.51 -2.62 -10.55
CA ALA A 97 4.22 -3.46 -9.38
C ALA A 97 4.36 -4.96 -9.70
N THR A 98 3.75 -5.41 -10.78
CA THR A 98 3.84 -6.82 -11.17
C THR A 98 5.24 -7.21 -11.59
N GLY A 99 5.97 -6.30 -12.25
CA GLY A 99 7.39 -6.51 -12.59
C GLY A 99 8.28 -6.61 -11.36
N ALA A 100 7.88 -6.05 -10.22
CA ALA A 100 8.64 -6.07 -8.97
C ALA A 100 8.18 -7.19 -8.02
N GLY A 101 7.26 -8.03 -8.42
CA GLY A 101 6.85 -9.21 -7.65
C GLY A 101 5.46 -9.16 -7.04
N ALA A 102 4.67 -8.12 -7.30
CA ALA A 102 3.27 -8.12 -6.90
C ALA A 102 2.49 -9.16 -7.73
N THR A 103 1.52 -9.79 -7.12
CA THR A 103 0.63 -10.73 -7.82
C THR A 103 -0.59 -9.97 -8.33
N SER A 104 -0.91 -10.12 -9.62
CA SER A 104 -2.11 -9.52 -10.19
C SER A 104 -3.36 -10.21 -9.66
N ILE A 105 -4.28 -9.44 -9.12
CA ILE A 105 -5.62 -9.92 -8.76
C ILE A 105 -6.61 -9.48 -9.84
N MET A 106 -6.51 -8.22 -10.29
CA MET A 106 -7.33 -7.68 -11.37
C MET A 106 -6.45 -6.74 -12.22
N PRO A 107 -6.29 -7.02 -13.51
CA PRO A 107 -5.56 -6.08 -14.37
C PRO A 107 -6.33 -4.77 -14.54
N PRO A 108 -5.67 -3.69 -14.99
CA PRO A 108 -6.35 -2.42 -15.16
C PRO A 108 -7.54 -2.50 -16.11
N ALA A 109 -8.65 -1.93 -15.68
CA ALA A 109 -9.88 -1.84 -16.49
C ALA A 109 -10.72 -0.64 -16.04
N ASP A 110 -11.45 -0.07 -16.98
CA ASP A 110 -12.37 1.02 -16.68
C ASP A 110 -13.55 0.50 -15.88
N GLN A 111 -13.91 1.19 -14.81
CA GLN A 111 -14.98 0.78 -13.92
C GLN A 111 -16.17 1.74 -14.02
N PHE A 112 -17.35 1.24 -13.68
CA PHE A 112 -18.58 2.03 -13.78
C PHE A 112 -18.61 3.24 -12.85
N TRP A 113 -17.81 3.22 -11.77
CA TRP A 113 -17.77 4.33 -10.80
C TRP A 113 -16.83 5.46 -11.20
N GLY A 114 -16.24 5.42 -12.41
CA GLY A 114 -15.47 6.53 -12.95
C GLY A 114 -13.98 6.46 -12.77
N ASP A 115 -13.46 5.31 -12.37
CA ASP A 115 -12.02 5.07 -12.24
C ASP A 115 -11.58 3.96 -13.19
N ARG A 116 -10.33 4.09 -13.70
CA ARG A 116 -9.61 2.95 -14.24
C ARG A 116 -8.86 2.32 -13.08
N TYR A 117 -9.08 1.05 -12.82
CA TYR A 117 -8.72 0.40 -11.57
C TYR A 117 -8.01 -0.92 -11.81
N CYS A 118 -7.03 -1.22 -10.96
CA CYS A 118 -6.41 -2.54 -10.87
C CYS A 118 -6.30 -2.95 -9.42
N MET A 119 -6.07 -4.25 -9.18
CA MET A 119 -5.77 -4.76 -7.86
C MET A 119 -4.58 -5.70 -7.92
N VAL A 120 -3.63 -5.50 -7.02
CA VAL A 120 -2.48 -6.39 -6.84
C VAL A 120 -2.39 -6.83 -5.39
N GLU A 121 -1.68 -7.93 -5.16
CA GLU A 121 -1.39 -8.41 -3.82
C GLU A 121 0.10 -8.32 -3.57
N ASP A 122 0.49 -7.78 -2.42
CA ASP A 122 1.89 -7.70 -2.06
C ASP A 122 2.41 -9.03 -1.50
N PRO A 123 3.74 -9.18 -1.27
CA PRO A 123 4.29 -10.45 -0.78
C PRO A 123 3.76 -10.91 0.58
N ASP A 124 3.23 -10.01 1.38
CA ASP A 124 2.67 -10.34 2.70
C ASP A 124 1.19 -10.68 2.64
N GLY A 125 0.57 -10.54 1.47
CA GLY A 125 -0.84 -10.88 1.26
C GLY A 125 -1.80 -9.71 1.39
N TYR A 126 -1.30 -8.49 1.56
CA TYR A 126 -2.17 -7.30 1.56
C TYR A 126 -2.55 -6.94 0.13
N ARG A 127 -3.80 -6.50 -0.03
CA ARG A 127 -4.34 -6.14 -1.35
C ARG A 127 -4.39 -4.64 -1.53
N TRP A 128 -3.94 -4.22 -2.70
CA TRP A 128 -3.80 -2.81 -3.09
C TRP A 128 -4.59 -2.56 -4.35
N GLY A 129 -5.59 -1.70 -4.26
CA GLY A 129 -6.31 -1.17 -5.40
C GLY A 129 -5.69 0.15 -5.80
N PHE A 130 -5.32 0.29 -7.07
CA PHE A 130 -4.81 1.54 -7.62
C PHE A 130 -5.77 2.04 -8.68
N ALA A 131 -6.00 3.34 -8.72
CA ALA A 131 -6.97 3.93 -9.61
C ALA A 131 -6.49 5.24 -10.19
N THR A 132 -6.87 5.48 -11.43
CA THR A 132 -6.72 6.78 -12.08
C THR A 132 -8.12 7.22 -12.50
N PRO A 133 -8.58 8.42 -12.11
CA PRO A 133 -9.89 8.90 -12.53
C PRO A 133 -9.99 8.95 -14.06
N LEU A 134 -11.11 8.50 -14.60
CA LEU A 134 -11.37 8.64 -16.03
C LEU A 134 -11.57 10.10 -16.39
N ALA A 135 -11.07 10.49 -17.56
CA ALA A 135 -10.91 11.90 -17.92
C ALA A 135 -12.22 12.65 -18.03
N LYS A 136 -13.35 11.95 -18.12
CA LYS A 136 -14.60 12.65 -18.28
C LYS A 136 -15.55 12.28 -17.19
N ALA A 137 -16.29 13.18 -16.76
CA ALA A 137 -17.36 13.01 -15.84
C ALA A 137 -16.92 13.17 -14.40
N PRO A 138 -16.73 14.38 -13.98
CA PRO A 138 -16.65 14.67 -12.56
C PRO A 138 -17.84 14.09 -11.79
N ASP A 139 -18.96 13.80 -12.50
CA ASP A 139 -20.16 13.25 -11.91
C ASP A 139 -20.30 11.73 -12.14
N ALA A 140 -19.26 11.09 -12.64
CA ALA A 140 -19.31 9.67 -12.95
C ALA A 140 -19.37 8.79 -11.71
N LYS A 141 -18.84 9.26 -10.58
CA LYS A 141 -18.90 8.52 -9.33
C LYS A 141 -20.27 8.62 -8.70
N PRO A 142 -20.89 7.48 -8.32
CA PRO A 142 -22.13 7.54 -7.57
C PRO A 142 -21.92 8.29 -6.27
N THR A 143 -22.91 9.05 -5.86
CA THR A 143 -22.92 9.65 -4.54
C THR A 143 -23.22 8.56 -3.52
N PRO A 144 -22.46 8.48 -2.44
CA PRO A 144 -22.73 7.49 -1.39
C PRO A 144 -24.10 7.66 -0.78
#